data_b41208a898d864e748ba4999bed4ac55
#
_entry.id   b41208a898d864e748ba4999bed4ac55
#
_cell.length_a   1.000
_cell.length_b   1.000
_cell.length_c   1.000
_cell.angle_alpha   90.00
_cell.angle_beta   90.00
_cell.angle_gamma   90.00
#
_symmetry.space_group_name_H-M   'P 1'
#
loop_
_entity.id
_entity.type
_entity.pdbx_description
1 polymer ?
#
loop_
_entity_poly.entity_id
_entity_poly.type
_entity_poly.pdbx_seq_one_letter_code
_entity_poly.pdbx_strand_id
1 'polypeptide(L)'
;MTVNELIAIAKAEIGVKEYPPGSNQVKYNNWMYGRNASEPWCASFVAWCFKGSGLVPKTASCLNMLEWFERRGQIVKEPKPGDIVFFHYSTNARRTNHVGIVVGVDGKIIKTIEGNTSVSSNDNGGCVMSRSRNKNIVAYARPKYSDNGKTPSIINKKRPTLRIGSKGEDVLYLHKQLKKCGYGVDPKSDYFSSLTDLCVQNFQISHFLKNDGICGPLTWAEIDKIK
;
A
#
# COMPACT_ATOMS: atom_id res chain seq x y z
N MET A 1 3.86 -2.66 15.45
CA MET A 1 3.31 -2.52 14.06
C MET A 1 4.14 -3.37 13.12
N THR A 2 3.49 -4.17 12.32
CA THR A 2 4.07 -4.97 11.23
C THR A 2 3.89 -4.26 9.89
N VAL A 3 4.60 -4.71 8.85
CA VAL A 3 4.43 -4.21 7.46
C VAL A 3 2.98 -4.38 6.97
N ASN A 4 2.37 -5.54 7.27
CA ASN A 4 1.01 -5.82 6.82
C ASN A 4 -0.04 -4.92 7.50
N GLU A 5 0.11 -4.64 8.80
CA GLU A 5 -0.74 -3.70 9.52
C GLU A 5 -0.65 -2.29 8.92
N LEU A 6 0.57 -1.81 8.63
CA LEU A 6 0.76 -0.53 7.96
C LEU A 6 0.04 -0.47 6.61
N ILE A 7 0.30 -1.48 5.76
CA ILE A 7 -0.29 -1.52 4.41
C ILE A 7 -1.82 -1.58 4.48
N ALA A 8 -2.39 -2.33 5.43
CA ALA A 8 -3.83 -2.39 5.64
C ALA A 8 -4.40 -1.03 6.06
N ILE A 9 -3.73 -0.32 7.00
CA ILE A 9 -4.11 1.03 7.43
C ILE A 9 -4.07 1.99 6.23
N ALA A 10 -2.97 2.01 5.47
CA ALA A 10 -2.83 2.91 4.33
C ALA A 10 -3.85 2.63 3.22
N LYS A 11 -4.14 1.36 2.92
CA LYS A 11 -5.16 0.94 1.94
C LYS A 11 -6.56 1.39 2.33
N ALA A 12 -6.92 1.30 3.61
CA ALA A 12 -8.22 1.72 4.12
C ALA A 12 -8.48 3.24 3.95
N GLU A 13 -7.42 4.01 3.76
CA GLU A 13 -7.51 5.46 3.59
C GLU A 13 -7.63 5.91 2.12
N ILE A 14 -7.48 4.99 1.15
CA ILE A 14 -7.59 5.34 -0.27
C ILE A 14 -8.97 5.94 -0.56
N GLY A 15 -8.99 7.09 -1.24
CA GLY A 15 -10.20 7.84 -1.57
C GLY A 15 -10.55 8.93 -0.55
N VAL A 16 -9.91 8.99 0.61
CA VAL A 16 -10.07 10.13 1.54
C VAL A 16 -9.59 11.39 0.85
N LYS A 17 -10.41 12.45 0.95
CA LYS A 17 -10.18 13.77 0.34
C LYS A 17 -10.21 14.87 1.38
N GLU A 18 -9.54 15.96 1.06
CA GLU A 18 -9.70 17.22 1.79
C GLU A 18 -11.08 17.84 1.53
N TYR A 19 -11.56 18.59 2.49
CA TYR A 19 -12.81 19.33 2.35
C TYR A 19 -12.73 20.66 3.10
N PRO A 20 -13.06 21.80 2.43
CA PRO A 20 -13.40 21.94 1.00
C PRO A 20 -12.24 21.54 0.06
N PRO A 21 -12.51 21.23 -1.22
CA PRO A 21 -11.45 20.94 -2.20
C PRO A 21 -10.44 22.09 -2.30
N GLY A 22 -9.15 21.80 -2.33
CA GLY A 22 -8.05 22.76 -2.37
C GLY A 22 -7.73 23.41 -1.02
N SER A 23 -8.37 22.98 0.08
CA SER A 23 -8.20 23.61 1.40
C SER A 23 -7.07 23.01 2.24
N ASN A 24 -6.55 21.85 1.88
CA ASN A 24 -5.68 21.02 2.71
C ASN A 24 -6.29 20.63 4.09
N GLN A 25 -7.60 20.88 4.31
CA GLN A 25 -8.26 20.47 5.54
C GLN A 25 -8.66 19.00 5.47
N VAL A 26 -8.03 18.20 6.29
CA VAL A 26 -8.19 16.74 6.31
C VAL A 26 -7.91 16.18 7.71
N LYS A 27 -8.46 15.01 8.01
CA LYS A 27 -8.29 14.39 9.36
C LYS A 27 -6.83 14.20 9.77
N TYR A 28 -5.91 14.02 8.82
CA TYR A 28 -4.48 13.84 9.13
C TYR A 28 -3.84 15.14 9.64
N ASN A 29 -4.22 16.30 9.07
CA ASN A 29 -3.80 17.59 9.57
C ASN A 29 -4.44 17.91 10.93
N ASN A 30 -5.73 17.57 11.11
CA ASN A 30 -6.37 17.74 12.42
C ASN A 30 -5.64 16.93 13.50
N TRP A 31 -5.25 15.70 13.21
CA TRP A 31 -4.46 14.88 14.12
C TRP A 31 -3.04 15.41 14.32
N MET A 32 -2.40 15.90 13.27
CA MET A 32 -1.02 16.42 13.31
C MET A 32 -0.92 17.67 14.19
N TYR A 33 -1.82 18.62 13.98
CA TYR A 33 -1.76 19.97 14.56
C TYR A 33 -2.72 20.18 15.75
N GLY A 34 -3.63 19.24 16.01
CA GLY A 34 -4.67 19.39 17.04
C GLY A 34 -5.75 20.44 16.73
N ARG A 35 -5.79 20.91 15.48
CA ARG A 35 -6.71 21.91 14.97
C ARG A 35 -6.89 21.75 13.46
N ASN A 36 -7.89 22.40 12.87
CA ASN A 36 -7.98 22.55 11.42
C ASN A 36 -6.77 23.32 10.91
N ALA A 37 -6.06 22.74 9.97
CA ALA A 37 -4.86 23.28 9.38
C ALA A 37 -4.90 23.11 7.85
N SER A 38 -4.28 24.05 7.14
CA SER A 38 -4.32 24.13 5.67
C SER A 38 -2.94 23.92 5.03
N GLU A 39 -2.04 23.26 5.71
CA GLU A 39 -0.70 22.91 5.22
C GLU A 39 -0.75 21.64 4.34
N PRO A 40 0.19 21.48 3.39
CA PRO A 40 0.36 20.25 2.65
C PRO A 40 0.47 19.04 3.58
N TRP A 41 -0.21 17.95 3.26
CA TRP A 41 -0.44 16.86 4.22
C TRP A 41 0.07 15.47 3.82
N CYS A 42 0.94 15.37 2.82
CA CYS A 42 1.54 14.08 2.46
C CYS A 42 2.32 13.45 3.64
N ALA A 43 3.15 14.23 4.33
CA ALA A 43 3.89 13.74 5.50
C ALA A 43 2.98 13.51 6.72
N SER A 44 1.95 14.36 6.91
CA SER A 44 0.92 14.15 7.95
C SER A 44 0.19 12.82 7.75
N PHE A 45 -0.14 12.45 6.50
CA PHE A 45 -0.76 11.17 6.16
C PHE A 45 0.14 9.99 6.52
N VAL A 46 1.42 10.03 6.09
CA VAL A 46 2.37 8.95 6.42
C VAL A 46 2.52 8.83 7.94
N ALA A 47 2.78 9.93 8.65
CA ALA A 47 2.90 9.91 10.11
C ALA A 47 1.64 9.39 10.80
N TRP A 48 0.45 9.71 10.27
CA TRP A 48 -0.82 9.24 10.79
C TRP A 48 -0.99 7.72 10.62
N CYS A 49 -0.56 7.16 9.48
CA CYS A 49 -0.57 5.70 9.28
C CYS A 49 0.29 4.96 10.33
N PHE A 50 1.31 5.61 10.84
CA PHE A 50 2.21 5.07 11.87
C PHE A 50 1.85 5.50 13.30
N LYS A 51 0.72 6.16 13.52
CA LYS A 51 0.34 6.68 14.84
C LYS A 51 0.42 5.60 15.93
N GLY A 52 1.02 5.96 17.06
CA GLY A 52 1.19 5.05 18.20
C GLY A 52 2.28 3.99 18.05
N SER A 53 2.94 3.86 16.89
CA SER A 53 3.97 2.84 16.68
C SER A 53 5.38 3.25 17.13
N GLY A 54 5.68 4.55 17.16
CA GLY A 54 7.03 5.08 17.40
C GLY A 54 8.03 4.86 16.27
N LEU A 55 7.60 4.28 15.13
CA LEU A 55 8.47 3.90 14.00
C LEU A 55 8.75 5.05 13.04
N VAL A 56 7.99 6.13 13.12
CA VAL A 56 8.07 7.32 12.28
C VAL A 56 7.81 8.55 13.17
N PRO A 57 8.52 9.68 12.96
CA PRO A 57 8.29 10.87 13.76
C PRO A 57 6.92 11.49 13.46
N LYS A 58 6.27 12.08 14.45
CA LYS A 58 5.09 12.92 14.25
C LYS A 58 5.52 14.25 13.65
N THR A 59 5.58 14.34 12.32
CA THR A 59 5.99 15.54 11.57
C THR A 59 5.18 15.71 10.29
N ALA A 60 4.87 16.94 9.93
CA ALA A 60 4.28 17.32 8.66
C ALA A 60 5.34 17.67 7.59
N SER A 61 6.62 17.65 7.94
CA SER A 61 7.72 17.98 7.04
C SER A 61 8.36 16.72 6.44
N CYS A 62 8.32 16.59 5.11
CA CYS A 62 9.00 15.52 4.39
C CYS A 62 10.51 15.53 4.68
N LEU A 63 11.13 16.72 4.72
CA LEU A 63 12.55 16.87 5.00
C LEU A 63 12.90 16.39 6.41
N ASN A 64 12.17 16.84 7.43
CA ASN A 64 12.41 16.41 8.81
C ASN A 64 12.20 14.89 8.99
N MET A 65 11.24 14.32 8.27
CA MET A 65 11.02 12.87 8.27
C MET A 65 12.20 12.12 7.64
N LEU A 66 12.70 12.59 6.48
CA LEU A 66 13.87 12.01 5.82
C LEU A 66 15.10 12.07 6.72
N GLU A 67 15.43 13.25 7.26
CA GLU A 67 16.56 13.44 8.16
C GLU A 67 16.48 12.61 9.44
N TRP A 68 15.26 12.38 9.94
CA TRP A 68 15.03 11.49 11.09
C TRP A 68 15.47 10.05 10.80
N PHE A 69 15.18 9.55 9.59
CA PHE A 69 15.63 8.24 9.14
C PHE A 69 17.13 8.19 8.83
N GLU A 70 17.69 9.24 8.24
CA GLU A 70 19.13 9.35 7.98
C GLU A 70 19.94 9.25 9.28
N ARG A 71 19.58 10.03 10.29
CA ARG A 71 20.24 9.99 11.62
C ARG A 71 20.16 8.63 12.31
N ARG A 72 19.28 7.74 11.87
CA ARG A 72 19.09 6.38 12.41
C ARG A 72 19.71 5.28 11.55
N GLY A 73 20.36 5.64 10.45
CA GLY A 73 20.91 4.66 9.50
C GLY A 73 19.84 3.77 8.87
N GLN A 74 18.63 4.31 8.66
CA GLN A 74 17.48 3.57 8.14
C GLN A 74 17.20 3.83 6.66
N ILE A 75 18.13 4.46 5.94
CA ILE A 75 18.05 4.64 4.49
C ILE A 75 18.47 3.35 3.79
N VAL A 76 17.71 2.95 2.79
CA VAL A 76 17.95 1.72 2.03
C VAL A 76 18.04 2.01 0.53
N LYS A 77 18.76 1.18 -0.21
CA LYS A 77 18.91 1.29 -1.68
C LYS A 77 17.78 0.56 -2.41
N GLU A 78 17.44 -0.62 -1.92
CA GLU A 78 16.44 -1.50 -2.54
C GLU A 78 15.10 -1.36 -1.82
N PRO A 79 14.04 -0.85 -2.52
CA PRO A 79 12.73 -0.68 -1.93
C PRO A 79 12.05 -2.02 -1.66
N LYS A 80 11.26 -2.07 -0.59
CA LYS A 80 10.37 -3.19 -0.25
C LYS A 80 9.01 -2.66 0.22
N PRO A 81 7.94 -3.46 0.14
CA PRO A 81 6.67 -3.10 0.76
C PRO A 81 6.88 -2.73 2.24
N GLY A 82 6.26 -1.65 2.66
CA GLY A 82 6.43 -1.05 3.99
C GLY A 82 7.47 0.06 4.06
N ASP A 83 8.37 0.19 3.09
CA ASP A 83 9.31 1.31 3.07
C ASP A 83 8.57 2.63 2.83
N ILE A 84 9.16 3.70 3.31
CA ILE A 84 8.74 5.08 3.02
C ILE A 84 9.59 5.58 1.88
N VAL A 85 8.96 6.16 0.86
CA VAL A 85 9.64 6.75 -0.29
C VAL A 85 9.50 8.26 -0.27
N PHE A 86 10.60 8.96 -0.50
CA PHE A 86 10.69 10.42 -0.60
C PHE A 86 10.91 10.85 -2.03
N PHE A 87 10.18 11.90 -2.45
CA PHE A 87 10.21 12.41 -3.81
C PHE A 87 10.60 13.90 -3.84
N HIS A 88 11.11 14.32 -5.01
CA HIS A 88 11.39 15.71 -5.31
C HIS A 88 10.63 16.11 -6.58
N TYR A 89 9.55 16.84 -6.43
CA TYR A 89 8.70 17.33 -7.53
C TYR A 89 8.82 18.85 -7.75
N SER A 90 9.41 19.59 -6.81
CA SER A 90 9.51 21.05 -6.88
C SER A 90 10.96 21.51 -6.92
N THR A 91 11.29 22.37 -7.88
CA THR A 91 12.61 22.99 -7.98
C THR A 91 12.97 23.86 -6.77
N ASN A 92 11.96 24.31 -6.02
CA ASN A 92 12.14 25.15 -4.84
C ASN A 92 12.31 24.33 -3.54
N ALA A 93 12.11 23.03 -3.58
CA ALA A 93 12.34 22.18 -2.42
C ALA A 93 13.83 21.94 -2.18
N ARG A 94 14.29 22.01 -0.93
CA ARG A 94 15.71 21.78 -0.61
C ARG A 94 16.19 20.39 -1.00
N ARG A 95 15.41 19.34 -0.68
CA ARG A 95 15.78 17.93 -0.96
C ARG A 95 14.58 17.08 -1.32
N THR A 96 13.48 17.23 -0.61
CA THR A 96 12.25 16.45 -0.82
C THR A 96 11.04 17.28 -0.44
N ASN A 97 9.96 17.15 -1.20
CA ASN A 97 8.70 17.85 -0.95
C ASN A 97 7.47 16.92 -0.96
N HIS A 98 7.67 15.62 -1.22
CA HIS A 98 6.59 14.65 -1.19
C HIS A 98 7.07 13.31 -0.61
N VAL A 99 6.12 12.54 -0.04
CA VAL A 99 6.39 11.27 0.62
C VAL A 99 5.21 10.32 0.48
N GLY A 100 5.50 9.03 0.38
CA GLY A 100 4.50 7.97 0.29
C GLY A 100 4.96 6.67 0.94
N ILE A 101 4.05 5.70 1.01
CA ILE A 101 4.29 4.36 1.54
C ILE A 101 4.40 3.39 0.37
N VAL A 102 5.51 2.65 0.27
CA VAL A 102 5.68 1.59 -0.73
C VAL A 102 4.81 0.40 -0.36
N VAL A 103 3.98 -0.06 -1.29
CA VAL A 103 3.09 -1.22 -1.10
C VAL A 103 3.38 -2.35 -2.07
N GLY A 104 4.23 -2.13 -3.06
CA GLY A 104 4.66 -3.14 -4.01
C GLY A 104 5.86 -2.67 -4.82
N VAL A 105 6.61 -3.62 -5.37
CA VAL A 105 7.76 -3.36 -6.26
C VAL A 105 7.64 -4.30 -7.46
N ASP A 106 7.75 -3.75 -8.66
CA ASP A 106 7.70 -4.48 -9.93
C ASP A 106 8.82 -3.95 -10.84
N GLY A 107 9.96 -4.61 -10.81
CA GLY A 107 11.18 -4.14 -11.45
C GLY A 107 11.59 -2.76 -10.95
N LYS A 108 11.62 -1.77 -11.85
CA LYS A 108 11.95 -0.36 -11.52
C LYS A 108 10.74 0.47 -11.10
N ILE A 109 9.54 -0.11 -11.11
CA ILE A 109 8.30 0.58 -10.74
C ILE A 109 7.95 0.23 -9.30
N ILE A 110 7.75 1.22 -8.46
CA ILE A 110 7.18 1.04 -7.14
C ILE A 110 5.70 1.41 -7.16
N LYS A 111 4.88 0.61 -6.48
CA LYS A 111 3.49 0.95 -6.17
C LYS A 111 3.46 1.58 -4.80
N THR A 112 2.80 2.72 -4.69
CA THR A 112 2.74 3.51 -3.45
C THR A 112 1.30 3.84 -3.06
N ILE A 113 1.10 4.18 -1.80
CA ILE A 113 -0.08 4.90 -1.33
C ILE A 113 0.40 6.23 -0.79
N GLU A 114 -0.16 7.31 -1.32
CA GLU A 114 0.28 8.68 -1.07
C GLU A 114 -0.89 9.55 -0.66
N GLY A 115 -0.68 10.42 0.33
CA GLY A 115 -1.61 11.48 0.71
C GLY A 115 -1.29 12.77 -0.05
N ASN A 116 -2.29 13.65 -0.17
CA ASN A 116 -2.19 14.94 -0.85
C ASN A 116 -1.73 14.85 -2.31
N THR A 117 -2.23 13.87 -3.05
CA THR A 117 -1.91 13.62 -4.45
C THR A 117 -3.18 13.50 -5.29
N SER A 118 -3.07 13.66 -6.60
CA SER A 118 -4.15 13.41 -7.58
C SER A 118 -3.58 12.95 -8.91
N VAL A 119 -4.43 12.67 -9.89
CA VAL A 119 -4.00 12.34 -11.25
C VAL A 119 -3.25 13.51 -11.89
N SER A 120 -3.69 14.75 -11.61
CA SER A 120 -3.12 15.98 -12.17
C SER A 120 -2.03 16.63 -11.32
N SER A 121 -1.88 16.24 -10.04
CA SER A 121 -0.87 16.79 -9.14
C SER A 121 -0.21 15.71 -8.31
N ASN A 122 1.12 15.72 -8.25
CA ASN A 122 1.88 14.71 -7.54
C ASN A 122 1.98 14.98 -6.03
N ASP A 123 2.00 16.24 -5.59
CA ASP A 123 2.37 16.67 -4.24
C ASP A 123 1.39 17.67 -3.58
N ASN A 124 0.34 18.05 -4.30
CA ASN A 124 -0.75 18.89 -3.76
C ASN A 124 -2.07 18.60 -4.49
N GLY A 125 -2.55 17.36 -4.41
CA GLY A 125 -3.73 16.90 -5.17
C GLY A 125 -4.96 16.62 -4.33
N GLY A 126 -4.90 16.81 -3.02
CA GLY A 126 -6.03 16.77 -2.10
C GLY A 126 -6.67 15.40 -1.84
N CYS A 127 -6.03 14.29 -2.23
CA CYS A 127 -6.59 12.95 -2.08
C CYS A 127 -5.55 11.94 -1.60
N VAL A 128 -6.01 10.85 -0.96
CA VAL A 128 -5.20 9.64 -0.75
C VAL A 128 -5.39 8.71 -1.94
N MET A 129 -4.32 8.34 -2.63
CA MET A 129 -4.38 7.51 -3.83
C MET A 129 -3.29 6.45 -3.87
N SER A 130 -3.58 5.34 -4.57
CA SER A 130 -2.55 4.43 -5.07
C SER A 130 -1.89 5.03 -6.32
N ARG A 131 -0.55 4.96 -6.37
CA ARG A 131 0.26 5.50 -7.48
C ARG A 131 1.29 4.46 -7.93
N SER A 132 1.77 4.63 -9.17
CA SER A 132 2.93 3.91 -9.71
C SER A 132 4.03 4.93 -9.98
N ARG A 133 5.23 4.70 -9.45
CA ARG A 133 6.35 5.65 -9.47
C ARG A 133 7.64 4.99 -9.93
N ASN A 134 8.43 5.69 -10.73
CA ASN A 134 9.77 5.26 -11.16
C ASN A 134 10.74 6.44 -11.36
N LYS A 135 10.31 7.67 -11.04
CA LYS A 135 11.09 8.91 -11.22
C LYS A 135 10.97 9.82 -10.00
N ASN A 136 11.88 10.79 -9.92
CA ASN A 136 11.90 11.81 -8.88
C ASN A 136 12.08 11.26 -7.45
N ILE A 137 12.60 10.04 -7.32
CA ILE A 137 12.84 9.37 -6.05
C ILE A 137 14.16 9.87 -5.48
N VAL A 138 14.12 10.37 -4.25
CA VAL A 138 15.28 10.88 -3.49
C VAL A 138 15.88 9.77 -2.63
N ALA A 139 15.03 9.07 -1.90
CA ALA A 139 15.46 8.05 -0.95
C ALA A 139 14.32 7.07 -0.60
N TYR A 140 14.71 5.92 -0.11
CA TYR A 140 13.83 4.99 0.58
C TYR A 140 14.29 4.86 2.03
N ALA A 141 13.35 4.85 2.96
CA ALA A 141 13.62 4.61 4.38
C ALA A 141 12.85 3.39 4.87
N ARG A 142 13.50 2.55 5.68
CA ARG A 142 12.90 1.34 6.23
C ARG A 142 12.67 1.47 7.73
N PRO A 143 11.41 1.62 8.18
CA PRO A 143 11.08 1.57 9.60
C PRO A 143 11.46 0.22 10.22
N LYS A 144 11.83 0.21 11.51
CA LYS A 144 12.15 -1.01 12.25
C LYS A 144 10.87 -1.69 12.74
N TYR A 145 10.21 -2.45 11.87
CA TYR A 145 9.00 -3.19 12.20
C TYR A 145 9.23 -4.28 13.25
N SER A 146 8.18 -4.65 14.00
CA SER A 146 8.24 -5.69 15.03
C SER A 146 8.47 -7.10 14.48
N ASP A 147 8.20 -7.32 13.22
CA ASP A 147 8.45 -8.57 12.49
C ASP A 147 9.87 -8.68 11.95
N ASN A 148 10.80 -7.76 12.34
CA ASN A 148 12.20 -7.69 11.91
C ASN A 148 12.36 -7.77 10.37
N GLY A 149 11.40 -7.22 9.63
CA GLY A 149 11.39 -7.34 8.18
C GLY A 149 11.23 -8.79 7.70
N LYS A 150 10.80 -9.69 8.56
CA LYS A 150 10.15 -10.89 8.09
C LYS A 150 8.92 -10.39 7.35
N THR A 151 9.07 -10.12 6.07
CA THR A 151 7.98 -10.37 5.12
C THR A 151 7.36 -11.64 5.65
N PRO A 152 6.06 -11.69 5.97
CA PRO A 152 5.47 -12.98 6.30
C PRO A 152 6.11 -13.89 5.26
N SER A 153 6.84 -14.91 5.70
CA SER A 153 7.17 -15.96 4.78
C SER A 153 5.80 -16.32 4.25
N ILE A 154 5.47 -15.82 3.05
CA ILE A 154 4.45 -16.41 2.22
C ILE A 154 4.87 -17.84 2.37
N ILE A 155 4.06 -18.61 3.11
CA ILE A 155 4.32 -20.02 3.34
C ILE A 155 4.66 -20.49 1.96
N ASN A 156 5.92 -20.88 1.76
CA ASN A 156 6.47 -21.22 0.45
C ASN A 156 5.91 -22.60 0.05
N LYS A 157 4.59 -22.72 0.19
CA LYS A 157 3.82 -23.71 -0.54
C LYS A 157 3.84 -23.15 -1.95
N LYS A 158 4.72 -23.67 -2.78
CA LYS A 158 4.83 -23.35 -4.20
C LYS A 158 3.49 -23.70 -4.85
N ARG A 159 2.51 -22.76 -4.69
CA ARG A 159 1.18 -22.94 -5.25
C ARG A 159 1.24 -22.76 -6.77
N PRO A 160 0.56 -23.59 -7.53
CA PRO A 160 0.48 -23.42 -8.97
C PRO A 160 -0.27 -22.11 -9.31
N THR A 161 0.07 -21.53 -10.45
CA THR A 161 -0.76 -20.48 -11.03
C THR A 161 -2.05 -21.11 -11.57
N LEU A 162 -3.20 -20.63 -11.08
CA LEU A 162 -4.51 -21.12 -11.50
C LEU A 162 -5.18 -20.12 -12.45
N ARG A 163 -5.88 -20.65 -13.44
CA ARG A 163 -6.67 -19.92 -14.44
C ARG A 163 -7.79 -20.81 -14.96
N ILE A 164 -8.66 -20.29 -15.81
CA ILE A 164 -9.73 -21.08 -16.45
C ILE A 164 -9.16 -22.41 -16.97
N GLY A 165 -9.82 -23.51 -16.60
CA GLY A 165 -9.43 -24.88 -16.94
C GLY A 165 -8.52 -25.56 -15.93
N SER A 166 -7.96 -24.86 -14.93
CA SER A 166 -7.21 -25.48 -13.83
C SER A 166 -8.14 -26.38 -12.99
N LYS A 167 -7.58 -27.49 -12.47
CA LYS A 167 -8.32 -28.46 -11.64
C LYS A 167 -7.49 -28.90 -10.44
N GLY A 168 -8.16 -29.41 -9.42
CA GLY A 168 -7.55 -30.07 -8.28
C GLY A 168 -7.64 -29.31 -6.96
N GLU A 169 -6.88 -29.81 -5.97
CA GLU A 169 -6.97 -29.35 -4.57
C GLU A 169 -6.71 -27.85 -4.37
N ASP A 170 -5.81 -27.26 -5.14
CA ASP A 170 -5.54 -25.82 -5.03
C ASP A 170 -6.72 -24.98 -5.54
N VAL A 171 -7.49 -25.45 -6.55
CA VAL A 171 -8.75 -24.80 -6.97
C VAL A 171 -9.82 -24.96 -5.89
N LEU A 172 -9.95 -26.15 -5.31
CA LEU A 172 -10.87 -26.40 -4.22
C LEU A 172 -10.56 -25.50 -3.00
N TYR A 173 -9.28 -25.35 -2.67
CA TYR A 173 -8.85 -24.43 -1.61
C TYR A 173 -9.19 -22.98 -1.95
N LEU A 174 -8.88 -22.53 -3.18
CA LEU A 174 -9.22 -21.18 -3.66
C LEU A 174 -10.71 -20.89 -3.50
N HIS A 175 -11.57 -21.84 -3.94
CA HIS A 175 -13.02 -21.71 -3.84
C HIS A 175 -13.51 -21.60 -2.39
N LYS A 176 -12.94 -22.40 -1.48
CA LYS A 176 -13.27 -22.31 -0.05
C LYS A 176 -12.93 -20.93 0.52
N GLN A 177 -11.79 -20.35 0.15
CA GLN A 177 -11.39 -19.01 0.63
C GLN A 177 -12.25 -17.91 -0.01
N LEU A 178 -12.48 -17.95 -1.33
CA LEU A 178 -13.36 -17.01 -2.01
C LEU A 178 -14.79 -17.05 -1.43
N LYS A 179 -15.30 -18.23 -1.09
CA LYS A 179 -16.62 -18.39 -0.47
C LYS A 179 -16.69 -17.72 0.91
N LYS A 180 -15.64 -17.82 1.74
CA LYS A 180 -15.57 -17.11 3.02
C LYS A 180 -15.63 -15.57 2.85
N CYS A 181 -15.12 -15.07 1.73
CA CYS A 181 -15.20 -13.65 1.37
C CYS A 181 -16.54 -13.26 0.73
N GLY A 182 -17.51 -14.16 0.63
CA GLY A 182 -18.83 -13.89 0.07
C GLY A 182 -18.94 -14.04 -1.45
N TYR A 183 -17.89 -14.49 -2.14
CA TYR A 183 -17.95 -14.72 -3.59
C TYR A 183 -18.79 -15.96 -3.94
N GLY A 184 -19.47 -15.91 -5.10
CA GLY A 184 -20.49 -16.88 -5.53
C GLY A 184 -19.95 -18.20 -6.09
N VAL A 185 -18.75 -18.64 -5.72
CA VAL A 185 -18.16 -19.92 -6.16
C VAL A 185 -18.72 -21.11 -5.36
N ASP A 186 -18.73 -22.28 -5.98
CA ASP A 186 -19.03 -23.54 -5.28
C ASP A 186 -17.77 -24.02 -4.51
N PRO A 187 -17.80 -24.05 -3.16
CA PRO A 187 -16.64 -24.43 -2.34
C PRO A 187 -16.32 -25.94 -2.41
N LYS A 188 -17.14 -26.73 -3.09
CA LYS A 188 -16.94 -28.17 -3.32
C LYS A 188 -16.37 -28.47 -4.71
N SER A 189 -16.37 -27.51 -5.61
CA SER A 189 -15.84 -27.68 -6.97
C SER A 189 -14.31 -27.55 -6.97
N ASP A 190 -13.64 -28.44 -7.67
CA ASP A 190 -12.20 -28.41 -7.92
C ASP A 190 -11.86 -27.89 -9.33
N TYR A 191 -12.83 -27.31 -10.05
CA TYR A 191 -12.67 -26.81 -11.41
C TYR A 191 -12.73 -25.28 -11.48
N PHE A 192 -11.69 -24.66 -12.01
CA PHE A 192 -11.60 -23.22 -12.24
C PHE A 192 -12.40 -22.83 -13.50
N SER A 193 -13.63 -22.43 -13.30
CA SER A 193 -14.58 -22.03 -14.35
C SER A 193 -14.46 -20.54 -14.70
N SER A 194 -15.23 -20.08 -15.70
CA SER A 194 -15.40 -18.66 -15.99
C SER A 194 -16.00 -17.87 -14.83
N LEU A 195 -16.88 -18.50 -14.03
CA LEU A 195 -17.40 -17.89 -12.80
C LEU A 195 -16.28 -17.71 -11.76
N THR A 196 -15.39 -18.70 -11.63
CA THR A 196 -14.22 -18.59 -10.75
C THR A 196 -13.31 -17.46 -11.19
N ASP A 197 -13.06 -17.31 -12.49
CA ASP A 197 -12.29 -16.22 -13.07
C ASP A 197 -12.87 -14.85 -12.71
N LEU A 198 -14.16 -14.66 -12.89
CA LEU A 198 -14.85 -13.42 -12.49
C LEU A 198 -14.75 -13.15 -10.99
N CYS A 199 -14.89 -14.18 -10.15
CA CYS A 199 -14.73 -14.04 -8.71
C CYS A 199 -13.28 -13.68 -8.32
N VAL A 200 -12.27 -14.26 -8.99
CA VAL A 200 -10.86 -13.90 -8.81
C VAL A 200 -10.60 -12.48 -9.25
N GLN A 201 -11.14 -12.04 -10.40
CA GLN A 201 -11.02 -10.64 -10.84
C GLN A 201 -11.60 -9.67 -9.81
N ASN A 202 -12.81 -9.94 -9.30
CA ASN A 202 -13.43 -9.10 -8.26
C ASN A 202 -12.63 -9.11 -6.95
N PHE A 203 -12.11 -10.27 -6.55
CA PHE A 203 -11.19 -10.37 -5.42
C PHE A 203 -9.92 -9.55 -5.65
N GLN A 204 -9.32 -9.63 -6.83
CA GLN A 204 -8.14 -8.85 -7.21
C GLN A 204 -8.41 -7.35 -7.15
N ILE A 205 -9.56 -6.88 -7.67
CA ILE A 205 -9.97 -5.48 -7.59
C ILE A 205 -10.08 -5.04 -6.12
N SER A 206 -10.78 -5.81 -5.28
CA SER A 206 -10.97 -5.47 -3.86
C SER A 206 -9.66 -5.49 -3.05
N HIS A 207 -8.63 -6.20 -3.55
CA HIS A 207 -7.30 -6.28 -2.94
C HIS A 207 -6.23 -5.47 -3.69
N PHE A 208 -6.66 -4.59 -4.63
CA PHE A 208 -5.78 -3.72 -5.42
C PHE A 208 -4.69 -4.47 -6.20
N LEU A 209 -5.01 -5.68 -6.66
CA LEU A 209 -4.18 -6.46 -7.56
C LEU A 209 -4.55 -6.18 -9.01
N LYS A 210 -3.69 -6.62 -9.95
CA LYS A 210 -4.07 -6.68 -11.37
C LYS A 210 -5.24 -7.65 -11.52
N ASN A 211 -6.35 -7.17 -12.07
CA ASN A 211 -7.60 -7.94 -12.25
C ASN A 211 -7.57 -8.76 -13.55
N ASP A 212 -6.64 -9.70 -13.63
CA ASP A 212 -6.45 -10.55 -14.82
C ASP A 212 -7.12 -11.94 -14.70
N GLY A 213 -7.83 -12.20 -13.61
CA GLY A 213 -8.49 -13.48 -13.35
C GLY A 213 -7.53 -14.63 -13.02
N ILE A 214 -6.21 -14.36 -13.01
CA ILE A 214 -5.19 -15.38 -12.78
C ILE A 214 -4.82 -15.42 -11.29
N CYS A 215 -5.02 -16.55 -10.63
CA CYS A 215 -4.56 -16.76 -9.27
C CYS A 215 -3.07 -17.13 -9.27
N GLY A 216 -2.24 -16.12 -9.45
CA GLY A 216 -0.78 -16.19 -9.39
C GLY A 216 -0.23 -15.87 -7.99
N PRO A 217 1.10 -15.76 -7.81
CA PRO A 217 1.75 -15.57 -6.51
C PRO A 217 1.19 -14.42 -5.67
N LEU A 218 0.87 -13.27 -6.29
CA LEU A 218 0.32 -12.11 -5.60
C LEU A 218 -1.13 -12.35 -5.14
N THR A 219 -1.94 -13.00 -5.95
CA THR A 219 -3.31 -13.36 -5.61
C THR A 219 -3.33 -14.39 -4.49
N TRP A 220 -2.47 -15.40 -4.56
CA TRP A 220 -2.30 -16.39 -3.49
C TRP A 220 -1.89 -15.75 -2.16
N ALA A 221 -0.99 -14.77 -2.21
CA ALA A 221 -0.55 -14.06 -1.02
C ALA A 221 -1.69 -13.35 -0.27
N GLU A 222 -2.72 -12.88 -0.98
CA GLU A 222 -3.92 -12.29 -0.36
C GLU A 222 -4.92 -13.37 0.07
N ILE A 223 -5.13 -14.41 -0.73
CA ILE A 223 -6.00 -15.55 -0.42
C ILE A 223 -5.56 -16.27 0.87
N ASP A 224 -4.26 -16.50 1.05
CA ASP A 224 -3.72 -17.21 2.21
C ASP A 224 -3.80 -16.41 3.52
N LYS A 225 -4.18 -15.13 3.49
CA LYS A 225 -4.45 -14.29 4.67
C LYS A 225 -5.88 -14.46 5.22
N ILE A 226 -6.78 -15.05 4.44
CA ILE A 226 -8.19 -15.26 4.84
C ILE A 226 -8.23 -16.32 5.95
N LYS A 227 -8.72 -15.93 7.12
CA LYS A 227 -8.87 -16.82 8.29
C LYS A 227 -10.18 -17.57 8.28
#